data_77901cc51ad52045fd33efbf09374f99
#
_entry.id   77901cc51ad52045fd33efbf09374f99
#
_cell.length_a   1.000
_cell.length_b   1.000
_cell.length_c   1.000
_cell.angle_alpha   90.00
_cell.angle_beta   90.00
_cell.angle_gamma   90.00
#
_symmetry.space_group_name_H-M   'P 1'
#
loop_
_entity.id
_entity.type
_entity.pdbx_description
1 polymer ?
#
loop_
_entity_poly.entity_id
_entity_poly.type
_entity_poly.pdbx_seq_one_letter_code
_entity_poly.pdbx_strand_id
1 'polypeptide(L)'
;KNGIRFTNAHATASTSTPSRYSMLTGEYAWRRPGTDIAAGNAGMIIRPERYTIADMFKNAGYATAAIGKWHLGLGDKAGEQDWNAPLPTALGDLGFDYSYIMAATADRVPCVFIENGQVANYDPDTPIYVSYQKNFPGEPTGKDNPELLYNQKPSFGHDQSIVNGISRIGYMKGGGKALWKDENIADSIVTHAIDFIKENKEKPFFMYFATNDVHVPRFPHDRFRGKNPMGVRGDAIEQFDWSVGQLMKTLDEMGLTENT
;
A
#
# COMPACT_ATOMS: atom_id res chain seq x y z
N LYS A 1 -25.18 -2.71 7.95
CA LYS A 1 -26.61 -2.53 7.57
C LYS A 1 -27.25 -1.31 8.23
N ASN A 2 -26.54 -0.61 9.09
CA ASN A 2 -27.04 0.57 9.81
C ASN A 2 -26.58 1.89 9.16
N GLY A 3 -25.90 1.84 8.03
CA GLY A 3 -25.41 2.99 7.29
C GLY A 3 -26.28 3.35 6.09
N ILE A 4 -25.78 4.30 5.27
CA ILE A 4 -26.41 4.73 4.04
C ILE A 4 -25.91 3.85 2.88
N ARG A 5 -26.84 3.35 2.09
CA ARG A 5 -26.56 2.63 0.84
C ARG A 5 -26.76 3.59 -0.33
N PHE A 6 -25.68 3.95 -1.00
CA PHE A 6 -25.75 4.72 -2.24
C PHE A 6 -26.11 3.79 -3.41
N THR A 7 -27.19 4.10 -4.11
CA THR A 7 -27.65 3.32 -5.27
C THR A 7 -27.04 3.80 -6.59
N ASN A 8 -26.39 4.96 -6.59
CA ASN A 8 -25.76 5.56 -7.76
C ASN A 8 -24.46 6.28 -7.35
N ALA A 9 -23.42 5.51 -7.05
CA ALA A 9 -22.10 6.02 -6.70
C ALA A 9 -21.09 5.69 -7.79
N HIS A 10 -20.25 6.66 -8.17
CA HIS A 10 -19.28 6.55 -9.22
C HIS A 10 -17.88 6.86 -8.71
N ALA A 11 -16.91 6.00 -9.05
CA ALA A 11 -15.50 6.32 -8.88
C ALA A 11 -15.08 7.39 -9.89
N THR A 12 -14.18 8.29 -9.49
CA THR A 12 -13.68 9.37 -10.36
C THR A 12 -12.77 8.88 -11.48
N ALA A 13 -12.19 7.70 -11.33
CA ALA A 13 -11.37 7.01 -12.32
C ALA A 13 -11.41 5.50 -12.08
N SER A 14 -11.09 4.71 -13.10
CA SER A 14 -11.07 3.24 -13.05
C SER A 14 -9.77 2.66 -12.49
N THR A 15 -8.72 3.47 -12.34
CA THR A 15 -7.39 3.04 -11.89
C THR A 15 -6.98 3.69 -10.58
N SER A 16 -5.97 3.09 -9.92
CA SER A 16 -5.59 3.36 -8.54
C SER A 16 -5.13 4.80 -8.29
N THR A 17 -4.03 5.22 -8.91
CA THR A 17 -3.43 6.53 -8.65
C THR A 17 -4.41 7.70 -8.84
N PRO A 18 -5.13 7.82 -9.98
CA PRO A 18 -6.06 8.93 -10.17
C PRO A 18 -7.25 8.90 -9.21
N SER A 19 -7.80 7.71 -8.89
CA SER A 19 -8.89 7.61 -7.91
C SER A 19 -8.46 8.03 -6.50
N ARG A 20 -7.27 7.59 -6.07
CA ARG A 20 -6.70 7.94 -4.76
C ARG A 20 -6.39 9.43 -4.67
N TYR A 21 -5.81 9.99 -5.73
CA TYR A 21 -5.59 11.43 -5.84
C TYR A 21 -6.87 12.22 -5.62
N SER A 22 -7.92 11.87 -6.36
CA SER A 22 -9.21 12.54 -6.25
C SER A 22 -9.85 12.41 -4.86
N MET A 23 -9.75 11.23 -4.25
CA MET A 23 -10.29 10.97 -2.91
C MET A 23 -9.61 11.83 -1.85
N LEU A 24 -8.28 11.97 -1.91
CA LEU A 24 -7.51 12.68 -0.90
C LEU A 24 -7.51 14.19 -1.09
N THR A 25 -7.68 14.68 -2.33
CA THR A 25 -7.57 16.12 -2.66
C THR A 25 -8.90 16.80 -2.97
N GLY A 26 -9.97 16.03 -3.22
CA GLY A 26 -11.24 16.56 -3.70
C GLY A 26 -11.20 17.12 -5.14
N GLU A 27 -10.13 16.85 -5.89
CA GLU A 27 -9.94 17.32 -7.26
C GLU A 27 -9.93 16.14 -8.24
N TYR A 28 -10.56 16.29 -9.41
CA TYR A 28 -10.46 15.30 -10.47
C TYR A 28 -9.02 15.19 -10.97
N ALA A 29 -8.48 13.97 -10.98
CA ALA A 29 -7.10 13.68 -11.38
C ALA A 29 -6.78 14.13 -12.81
N TRP A 30 -7.73 14.02 -13.74
CA TRP A 30 -7.55 14.44 -15.14
C TRP A 30 -7.29 15.96 -15.31
N ARG A 31 -7.50 16.76 -14.25
CA ARG A 31 -7.15 18.19 -14.24
C ARG A 31 -5.68 18.44 -13.94
N ARG A 32 -4.94 17.41 -13.53
CA ARG A 32 -3.52 17.51 -13.16
C ARG A 32 -2.67 16.55 -14.00
N PRO A 33 -1.69 17.06 -14.75
CA PRO A 33 -0.69 16.20 -15.38
C PRO A 33 0.05 15.35 -14.33
N GLY A 34 0.48 14.14 -14.71
CA GLY A 34 1.27 13.25 -13.85
C GLY A 34 0.48 12.46 -12.82
N THR A 35 -0.86 12.40 -12.95
CA THR A 35 -1.73 11.59 -12.09
C THR A 35 -2.08 10.23 -12.71
N ASP A 36 -1.34 9.78 -13.71
CA ASP A 36 -1.45 8.44 -14.27
C ASP A 36 -0.92 7.38 -13.31
N ILE A 37 -1.03 6.11 -13.69
CA ILE A 37 -0.61 4.99 -12.84
C ILE A 37 0.87 5.13 -12.45
N ALA A 38 1.13 5.36 -11.18
CA ALA A 38 2.46 5.62 -10.67
C ALA A 38 3.33 4.35 -10.63
N ALA A 39 4.62 4.50 -10.94
CA ALA A 39 5.63 3.51 -10.61
C ALA A 39 5.90 3.49 -9.09
N GLY A 40 6.52 2.41 -8.58
CA GLY A 40 6.84 2.32 -7.16
C GLY A 40 7.90 3.32 -6.67
N ASN A 41 8.70 3.84 -7.59
CA ASN A 41 9.66 4.91 -7.33
C ASN A 41 9.22 6.27 -7.90
N ALA A 42 7.92 6.48 -8.08
CA ALA A 42 7.40 7.80 -8.46
C ALA A 42 7.67 8.82 -7.35
N GLY A 43 7.95 10.06 -7.74
CA GLY A 43 7.95 11.18 -6.81
C GLY A 43 6.52 11.47 -6.32
N MET A 44 6.41 12.12 -5.18
CA MET A 44 5.13 12.43 -4.55
C MET A 44 4.24 13.28 -5.48
N ILE A 45 3.08 12.73 -5.83
CA ILE A 45 2.12 13.33 -6.77
C ILE A 45 1.29 14.40 -6.07
N ILE A 46 0.84 14.15 -4.84
CA ILE A 46 0.22 15.18 -4.01
C ILE A 46 1.35 15.93 -3.32
N ARG A 47 1.57 17.17 -3.71
CA ARG A 47 2.63 18.00 -3.13
C ARG A 47 2.22 18.53 -1.75
N PRO A 48 3.19 18.79 -0.85
CA PRO A 48 2.91 19.28 0.51
C PRO A 48 2.06 20.54 0.59
N GLU A 49 2.12 21.39 -0.44
CA GLU A 49 1.33 22.63 -0.51
C GLU A 49 -0.15 22.38 -0.81
N ARG A 50 -0.49 21.15 -1.23
CA ARG A 50 -1.87 20.79 -1.54
C ARG A 50 -2.60 20.36 -0.28
N TYR A 51 -3.61 21.12 0.11
CA TYR A 51 -4.49 20.77 1.23
C TYR A 51 -5.25 19.46 0.94
N THR A 52 -5.19 18.53 1.87
CA THR A 52 -5.79 17.21 1.75
C THR A 52 -6.91 16.98 2.76
N ILE A 53 -7.67 15.90 2.61
CA ILE A 53 -8.65 15.48 3.61
C ILE A 53 -7.96 15.15 4.95
N ALA A 54 -6.72 14.67 4.95
CA ALA A 54 -5.97 14.41 6.17
C ALA A 54 -5.63 15.73 6.90
N ASP A 55 -5.19 16.77 6.17
CA ASP A 55 -4.98 18.10 6.75
C ASP A 55 -6.27 18.67 7.37
N MET A 56 -7.40 18.46 6.71
CA MET A 56 -8.70 18.90 7.21
C MET A 56 -9.00 18.26 8.57
N PHE A 57 -8.86 16.96 8.68
CA PHE A 57 -9.11 16.23 9.93
C PHE A 57 -8.07 16.58 11.01
N LYS A 58 -6.80 16.67 10.65
CA LYS A 58 -5.74 17.10 11.57
C LYS A 58 -6.00 18.48 12.15
N ASN A 59 -6.37 19.44 11.30
CA ASN A 59 -6.72 20.79 11.75
C ASN A 59 -7.97 20.82 12.63
N ALA A 60 -8.86 19.85 12.51
CA ALA A 60 -10.02 19.66 13.38
C ALA A 60 -9.68 18.89 14.68
N GLY A 61 -8.42 18.56 14.94
CA GLY A 61 -7.97 17.91 16.16
C GLY A 61 -8.06 16.38 16.14
N TYR A 62 -8.25 15.77 14.97
CA TYR A 62 -8.24 14.33 14.80
C TYR A 62 -6.81 13.78 14.73
N ALA A 63 -6.58 12.61 15.31
CA ALA A 63 -5.41 11.79 14.98
C ALA A 63 -5.60 11.23 13.56
N THR A 64 -4.56 11.26 12.72
CA THR A 64 -4.68 10.90 11.31
C THR A 64 -3.71 9.77 10.94
N ALA A 65 -4.18 8.78 10.18
CA ALA A 65 -3.34 7.68 9.70
C ALA A 65 -3.61 7.30 8.25
N ALA A 66 -2.54 6.86 7.56
CA ALA A 66 -2.62 6.18 6.27
C ALA A 66 -1.98 4.79 6.40
N ILE A 67 -2.75 3.74 6.16
CA ILE A 67 -2.31 2.37 6.37
C ILE A 67 -2.66 1.50 5.15
N GLY A 68 -1.64 0.84 4.58
CA GLY A 68 -1.77 -0.05 3.44
C GLY A 68 -1.27 0.54 2.13
N LYS A 69 -1.96 0.31 1.03
CA LYS A 69 -1.55 0.74 -0.31
C LYS A 69 -1.60 2.26 -0.47
N TRP A 70 -0.45 2.87 -0.81
CA TRP A 70 -0.37 4.31 -1.11
C TRP A 70 -0.57 4.62 -2.59
N HIS A 71 0.37 4.28 -3.42
CA HIS A 71 0.34 4.43 -4.90
C HIS A 71 0.22 5.88 -5.41
N LEU A 72 0.78 6.84 -4.67
CA LEU A 72 0.79 8.27 -5.02
C LEU A 72 2.20 8.87 -4.98
N GLY A 73 3.23 8.01 -5.04
CA GLY A 73 4.62 8.42 -5.02
C GLY A 73 5.12 8.89 -3.65
N LEU A 74 6.43 8.96 -3.52
CA LEU A 74 7.15 9.34 -2.30
C LEU A 74 8.43 10.09 -2.66
N GLY A 75 8.88 10.97 -1.79
CA GLY A 75 10.07 11.80 -2.06
C GLY A 75 9.80 12.86 -3.11
N ASP A 76 10.81 13.67 -3.41
CA ASP A 76 10.65 14.85 -4.26
C ASP A 76 10.60 14.52 -5.75
N LYS A 77 11.41 13.55 -6.20
CA LYS A 77 11.53 13.20 -7.61
C LYS A 77 11.55 11.70 -7.84
N ALA A 78 11.00 11.29 -8.98
CA ALA A 78 10.98 9.90 -9.39
C ALA A 78 12.41 9.35 -9.56
N GLY A 79 12.66 8.18 -8.94
CA GLY A 79 13.93 7.47 -9.03
C GLY A 79 15.07 8.05 -8.20
N GLU A 80 14.84 9.15 -7.46
CA GLU A 80 15.85 9.76 -6.58
C GLU A 80 15.67 9.37 -5.10
N GLN A 81 14.73 8.48 -4.78
CA GLN A 81 14.53 8.03 -3.40
C GLN A 81 15.73 7.22 -2.90
N ASP A 82 16.30 7.64 -1.77
CA ASP A 82 17.20 6.80 -1.00
C ASP A 82 16.36 5.96 0.00
N TRP A 83 16.12 4.70 -0.36
CA TRP A 83 15.36 3.78 0.47
C TRP A 83 16.09 3.32 1.73
N ASN A 84 17.35 3.74 1.91
CA ASN A 84 18.21 3.39 3.04
C ASN A 84 18.25 4.48 4.11
N ALA A 85 17.55 5.58 3.88
CA ALA A 85 17.47 6.74 4.77
C ALA A 85 16.01 7.23 4.87
N PRO A 86 15.69 8.09 5.85
CA PRO A 86 14.40 8.78 5.89
C PRO A 86 14.13 9.54 4.59
N LEU A 87 12.96 9.35 4.01
CA LEU A 87 12.55 10.07 2.81
C LEU A 87 12.31 11.56 3.16
N PRO A 88 12.83 12.50 2.34
CA PRO A 88 12.73 13.93 2.62
C PRO A 88 11.28 14.44 2.57
N THR A 89 10.43 13.77 1.79
CA THR A 89 9.01 14.10 1.66
C THR A 89 8.19 12.82 1.74
N ALA A 90 7.28 12.78 2.68
CA ALA A 90 6.46 11.60 2.99
C ALA A 90 5.05 12.00 3.43
N LEU A 91 4.28 11.06 3.95
CA LEU A 91 2.86 11.27 4.27
C LEU A 91 2.64 12.23 5.44
N GLY A 92 3.64 12.41 6.31
CA GLY A 92 3.60 13.44 7.37
C GLY A 92 3.41 14.86 6.82
N ASP A 93 3.96 15.12 5.62
CA ASP A 93 3.82 16.40 4.92
C ASP A 93 2.43 16.60 4.30
N LEU A 94 1.59 15.58 4.31
CA LEU A 94 0.21 15.59 3.79
C LEU A 94 -0.85 15.50 4.89
N GLY A 95 -0.47 15.76 6.14
CA GLY A 95 -1.41 15.79 7.26
C GLY A 95 -1.64 14.44 7.96
N PHE A 96 -0.87 13.39 7.64
CA PHE A 96 -0.95 12.11 8.37
C PHE A 96 0.04 12.07 9.54
N ASP A 97 -0.46 11.87 10.75
CA ASP A 97 0.38 11.71 11.96
C ASP A 97 1.10 10.38 11.99
N TYR A 98 0.48 9.34 11.42
CA TYR A 98 1.04 8.00 11.30
C TYR A 98 0.85 7.45 9.89
N SER A 99 1.84 6.72 9.40
CA SER A 99 1.72 5.99 8.15
C SER A 99 2.46 4.66 8.21
N TYR A 100 1.81 3.61 7.72
CA TYR A 100 2.41 2.29 7.46
C TYR A 100 1.92 1.80 6.11
N ILE A 101 2.77 1.95 5.09
CA ILE A 101 2.31 1.87 3.72
C ILE A 101 3.19 1.01 2.81
N MET A 102 2.60 0.55 1.72
CA MET A 102 3.28 0.06 0.53
C MET A 102 3.44 1.25 -0.43
N ALA A 103 4.63 1.47 -0.97
CA ALA A 103 4.91 2.62 -1.87
C ALA A 103 3.96 2.69 -3.07
N ALA A 104 3.66 1.53 -3.67
CA ALA A 104 2.68 1.42 -4.76
C ALA A 104 1.74 0.23 -4.52
N THR A 105 1.93 -0.86 -5.23
CA THR A 105 1.13 -2.09 -5.22
C THR A 105 2.02 -3.30 -4.96
N ALA A 106 1.46 -4.42 -4.53
CA ALA A 106 2.27 -5.62 -4.26
C ALA A 106 2.99 -6.17 -5.50
N ASP A 107 2.52 -5.88 -6.70
CA ASP A 107 3.17 -6.28 -7.96
C ASP A 107 4.34 -5.37 -8.37
N ARG A 108 4.65 -4.32 -7.59
CA ARG A 108 5.68 -3.32 -7.91
C ARG A 108 6.76 -3.25 -6.82
N VAL A 109 8.01 -3.04 -7.27
CA VAL A 109 9.10 -2.73 -6.34
C VAL A 109 9.04 -1.25 -5.90
N PRO A 110 9.52 -0.89 -4.69
CA PRO A 110 10.12 -1.77 -3.67
C PRO A 110 9.10 -2.62 -2.94
N CYS A 111 9.47 -3.87 -2.63
CA CYS A 111 8.63 -4.81 -1.90
C CYS A 111 8.90 -4.75 -0.39
N VAL A 112 8.73 -3.56 0.17
CA VAL A 112 8.94 -3.26 1.59
C VAL A 112 7.83 -2.34 2.10
N PHE A 113 7.50 -2.45 3.38
CA PHE A 113 6.67 -1.44 4.03
C PHE A 113 7.49 -0.21 4.40
N ILE A 114 6.83 0.94 4.39
CA ILE A 114 7.40 2.22 4.77
C ILE A 114 6.56 2.76 5.93
N GLU A 115 7.21 2.96 7.06
CA GLU A 115 6.60 3.48 8.27
C GLU A 115 7.13 4.89 8.55
N ASN A 116 6.23 5.86 8.60
CA ASN A 116 6.56 7.27 8.85
C ASN A 116 7.73 7.80 8.00
N GLY A 117 7.74 7.42 6.72
CA GLY A 117 8.75 7.87 5.75
C GLY A 117 10.06 7.07 5.76
N GLN A 118 10.15 5.97 6.50
CA GLN A 118 11.32 5.09 6.53
C GLN A 118 10.94 3.65 6.22
N VAL A 119 11.86 2.89 5.64
CA VAL A 119 11.63 1.45 5.42
C VAL A 119 11.52 0.74 6.77
N ALA A 120 10.38 0.10 6.98
CA ALA A 120 10.14 -0.72 8.18
C ALA A 120 11.05 -1.94 8.19
N ASN A 121 11.56 -2.31 9.37
CA ASN A 121 12.50 -3.43 9.55
C ASN A 121 13.75 -3.32 8.65
N TYR A 122 14.22 -2.11 8.40
CA TYR A 122 15.39 -1.87 7.55
C TYR A 122 16.58 -2.75 7.95
N ASP A 123 17.23 -3.32 6.94
CA ASP A 123 18.40 -4.16 7.10
C ASP A 123 19.65 -3.47 6.53
N PRO A 124 20.54 -2.94 7.39
CA PRO A 124 21.73 -2.22 6.93
C PRO A 124 22.73 -3.11 6.20
N ASP A 125 22.68 -4.43 6.40
CA ASP A 125 23.59 -5.39 5.73
C ASP A 125 23.15 -5.66 4.29
N THR A 126 21.91 -5.31 3.93
CA THR A 126 21.34 -5.52 2.58
C THR A 126 20.65 -4.25 2.07
N PRO A 127 21.40 -3.19 1.76
CA PRO A 127 20.85 -1.92 1.32
C PRO A 127 19.98 -2.07 0.06
N ILE A 128 18.93 -1.23 -0.01
CA ILE A 128 17.89 -1.31 -1.03
C ILE A 128 18.21 -0.38 -2.19
N TYR A 129 18.15 -0.92 -3.40
CA TYR A 129 18.24 -0.18 -4.65
C TYR A 129 17.04 -0.51 -5.54
N VAL A 130 16.46 0.48 -6.18
CA VAL A 130 15.27 0.34 -7.04
C VAL A 130 15.49 1.04 -8.37
N SER A 131 15.09 0.38 -9.45
CA SER A 131 15.14 0.94 -10.81
C SER A 131 13.93 0.49 -11.63
N TYR A 132 13.36 1.40 -12.40
CA TYR A 132 12.32 1.10 -13.39
C TYR A 132 12.82 1.14 -14.82
N GLN A 133 14.14 1.27 -14.99
CA GLN A 133 14.77 1.38 -16.32
C GLN A 133 15.57 0.12 -16.68
N LYS A 134 16.41 -0.37 -15.76
CA LYS A 134 17.30 -1.50 -16.01
C LYS A 134 17.52 -2.32 -14.75
N ASN A 135 17.79 -3.62 -14.96
CA ASN A 135 18.15 -4.53 -13.88
C ASN A 135 19.52 -4.22 -13.29
N PHE A 136 19.74 -4.63 -12.06
CA PHE A 136 21.04 -4.61 -11.39
C PHE A 136 21.87 -5.82 -11.85
N PRO A 137 23.21 -5.65 -12.04
CA PRO A 137 24.06 -6.74 -12.47
C PRO A 137 23.94 -7.99 -11.55
N GLY A 138 23.71 -9.13 -12.15
CA GLY A 138 23.63 -10.42 -11.44
C GLY A 138 22.29 -10.71 -10.75
N GLU A 139 21.35 -9.78 -10.72
CA GLU A 139 20.03 -10.00 -10.10
C GLU A 139 19.12 -10.82 -11.04
N PRO A 140 18.47 -11.89 -10.53
CA PRO A 140 17.57 -12.71 -11.34
C PRO A 140 16.27 -11.96 -11.68
N THR A 141 15.65 -12.38 -12.79
CA THR A 141 14.31 -11.88 -13.19
C THR A 141 13.36 -13.04 -13.42
N GLY A 142 12.08 -12.77 -13.30
CA GLY A 142 11.06 -13.78 -13.60
C GLY A 142 11.07 -14.21 -15.06
N LYS A 143 11.52 -13.34 -15.96
CA LYS A 143 11.67 -13.64 -17.38
C LYS A 143 12.81 -14.64 -17.66
N ASP A 144 13.97 -14.39 -17.05
CA ASP A 144 15.19 -15.15 -17.36
C ASP A 144 15.39 -16.35 -16.40
N ASN A 145 14.78 -16.32 -15.23
CA ASN A 145 14.91 -17.31 -14.16
C ASN A 145 13.55 -17.81 -13.66
N PRO A 146 12.67 -18.33 -14.54
CA PRO A 146 11.33 -18.78 -14.12
C PRO A 146 11.35 -19.93 -13.11
N GLU A 147 12.44 -20.68 -13.01
CA GLU A 147 12.65 -21.75 -12.01
C GLU A 147 12.68 -21.22 -10.56
N LEU A 148 12.95 -19.94 -10.36
CA LEU A 148 12.95 -19.29 -9.03
C LEU A 148 11.54 -18.84 -8.59
N LEU A 149 10.55 -18.97 -9.43
CA LEU A 149 9.16 -18.57 -9.17
C LEU A 149 8.36 -19.70 -8.52
N TYR A 150 8.62 -19.96 -7.25
CA TYR A 150 7.99 -21.08 -6.52
C TYR A 150 6.58 -20.75 -6.00
N ASN A 151 6.19 -19.49 -5.90
CA ASN A 151 4.88 -19.10 -5.43
C ASN A 151 3.90 -18.73 -6.56
N GLN A 152 4.37 -18.07 -7.60
CA GLN A 152 3.51 -17.67 -8.71
C GLN A 152 4.30 -17.59 -10.02
N LYS A 153 3.72 -18.12 -11.11
CA LYS A 153 4.30 -18.03 -12.45
C LYS A 153 4.35 -16.58 -12.94
N PRO A 154 5.29 -16.20 -13.83
CA PRO A 154 5.36 -14.87 -14.39
C PRO A 154 4.17 -14.63 -15.32
N SER A 155 3.82 -13.37 -15.49
CA SER A 155 2.87 -12.92 -16.49
C SER A 155 3.43 -11.74 -17.26
N PHE A 156 2.85 -11.45 -18.43
CA PHE A 156 3.29 -10.32 -19.24
C PHE A 156 3.33 -9.02 -18.43
N GLY A 157 4.48 -8.35 -18.46
CA GLY A 157 4.71 -7.11 -17.70
C GLY A 157 4.97 -7.28 -16.19
N HIS A 158 4.85 -8.51 -15.66
CA HIS A 158 5.14 -8.86 -14.26
C HIS A 158 6.20 -9.96 -14.25
N ASP A 159 7.36 -9.70 -14.83
CA ASP A 159 8.40 -10.67 -15.10
C ASP A 159 9.82 -10.16 -14.78
N GLN A 160 9.90 -9.08 -13.98
CA GLN A 160 11.16 -8.44 -13.60
C GLN A 160 11.66 -8.99 -12.25
N SER A 161 12.05 -8.17 -11.28
CA SER A 161 12.63 -8.67 -10.02
C SER A 161 11.76 -9.70 -9.31
N ILE A 162 12.42 -10.65 -8.66
CA ILE A 162 11.77 -11.73 -7.92
C ILE A 162 11.85 -11.43 -6.42
N VAL A 163 10.71 -11.39 -5.76
CA VAL A 163 10.60 -11.30 -4.29
C VAL A 163 9.58 -12.32 -3.82
N ASN A 164 9.93 -13.10 -2.79
CA ASN A 164 9.06 -14.15 -2.25
C ASN A 164 8.57 -15.16 -3.32
N GLY A 165 9.43 -15.51 -4.30
CA GLY A 165 9.08 -16.44 -5.39
C GLY A 165 7.99 -15.92 -6.34
N ILE A 166 7.82 -14.60 -6.42
CA ILE A 166 6.87 -13.89 -7.28
C ILE A 166 7.61 -12.79 -8.02
N SER A 167 7.44 -12.70 -9.34
CA SER A 167 8.04 -11.63 -10.14
C SER A 167 7.23 -10.34 -10.12
N ARG A 168 7.92 -9.23 -10.23
CA ARG A 168 7.37 -7.88 -10.03
C ARG A 168 7.51 -7.01 -11.29
N ILE A 169 6.91 -5.84 -11.25
CA ILE A 169 7.18 -4.73 -12.14
C ILE A 169 8.29 -3.90 -11.50
N GLY A 170 9.35 -3.62 -12.27
CA GLY A 170 10.53 -2.92 -11.80
C GLY A 170 11.61 -3.84 -11.24
N TYR A 171 12.76 -3.28 -11.00
CA TYR A 171 13.95 -3.96 -10.54
C TYR A 171 14.34 -3.47 -9.16
N MET A 172 14.68 -4.41 -8.27
CA MET A 172 15.22 -4.08 -6.97
C MET A 172 16.35 -5.05 -6.59
N LYS A 173 17.23 -4.54 -5.74
CA LYS A 173 18.30 -5.31 -5.11
C LYS A 173 18.31 -5.03 -3.62
N GLY A 174 18.65 -6.02 -2.81
CA GLY A 174 18.73 -5.89 -1.36
C GLY A 174 17.36 -6.00 -0.67
N GLY A 175 17.27 -5.44 0.51
CA GLY A 175 16.07 -5.41 1.35
C GLY A 175 16.06 -6.42 2.49
N GLY A 176 16.73 -7.57 2.35
CA GLY A 176 16.90 -8.55 3.43
C GLY A 176 15.62 -8.80 4.24
N LYS A 177 15.70 -8.61 5.55
CA LYS A 177 14.56 -8.79 6.46
C LYS A 177 13.43 -7.77 6.32
N ALA A 178 13.65 -6.68 5.58
CA ALA A 178 12.60 -5.69 5.31
C ALA A 178 11.64 -6.15 4.21
N LEU A 179 12.03 -7.12 3.36
CA LEU A 179 11.16 -7.63 2.31
C LEU A 179 9.91 -8.27 2.91
N TRP A 180 8.75 -7.86 2.41
CA TRP A 180 7.51 -8.52 2.84
C TRP A 180 7.38 -9.95 2.28
N LYS A 181 6.54 -10.72 2.93
CA LYS A 181 5.98 -11.96 2.38
C LYS A 181 4.54 -11.68 1.99
N ASP A 182 4.18 -11.99 0.75
CA ASP A 182 2.86 -11.63 0.19
C ASP A 182 1.71 -12.17 1.02
N GLU A 183 1.83 -13.40 1.49
CA GLU A 183 0.84 -14.06 2.35
C GLU A 183 0.58 -13.33 3.68
N ASN A 184 1.49 -12.45 4.10
CA ASN A 184 1.39 -11.72 5.37
C ASN A 184 1.01 -10.25 5.19
N ILE A 185 0.85 -9.75 3.96
CA ILE A 185 0.56 -8.32 3.70
C ILE A 185 -0.73 -7.89 4.42
N ALA A 186 -1.81 -8.66 4.28
CA ALA A 186 -3.08 -8.31 4.90
C ALA A 186 -2.99 -8.28 6.43
N ASP A 187 -2.32 -9.28 7.03
CA ASP A 187 -2.13 -9.33 8.49
C ASP A 187 -1.30 -8.13 9.00
N SER A 188 -0.24 -7.77 8.28
CA SER A 188 0.58 -6.60 8.64
C SER A 188 -0.22 -5.31 8.62
N ILE A 189 -0.98 -5.07 7.55
CA ILE A 189 -1.83 -3.88 7.41
C ILE A 189 -2.90 -3.84 8.50
N VAL A 190 -3.57 -4.96 8.76
CA VAL A 190 -4.63 -5.07 9.78
C VAL A 190 -4.06 -4.84 11.19
N THR A 191 -2.90 -5.40 11.49
CA THR A 191 -2.25 -5.22 12.80
C THR A 191 -1.98 -3.74 13.09
N HIS A 192 -1.33 -3.04 12.16
CA HIS A 192 -1.03 -1.61 12.33
C HIS A 192 -2.29 -0.73 12.40
N ALA A 193 -3.34 -1.11 11.67
CA ALA A 193 -4.63 -0.42 11.76
C ALA A 193 -5.30 -0.61 13.13
N ILE A 194 -5.29 -1.81 13.65
CA ILE A 194 -5.83 -2.13 14.99
C ILE A 194 -5.04 -1.41 16.08
N ASP A 195 -3.71 -1.40 15.99
CA ASP A 195 -2.86 -0.72 16.96
C ASP A 195 -3.12 0.80 16.95
N PHE A 196 -3.23 1.41 15.78
CA PHE A 196 -3.62 2.81 15.66
C PHE A 196 -4.98 3.12 16.30
N ILE A 197 -6.00 2.28 16.08
CA ILE A 197 -7.33 2.44 16.71
C ILE A 197 -7.20 2.38 18.24
N LYS A 198 -6.49 1.38 18.76
CA LYS A 198 -6.30 1.20 20.21
C LYS A 198 -5.59 2.37 20.86
N GLU A 199 -4.53 2.88 20.23
CA GLU A 199 -3.75 4.02 20.72
C GLU A 199 -4.55 5.34 20.71
N ASN A 200 -5.53 5.45 19.81
CA ASN A 200 -6.30 6.68 19.63
C ASN A 200 -7.77 6.59 20.05
N LYS A 201 -8.18 5.54 20.78
CA LYS A 201 -9.58 5.29 21.16
C LYS A 201 -10.25 6.40 21.97
N GLU A 202 -9.46 7.23 22.68
CA GLU A 202 -9.97 8.30 23.56
C GLU A 202 -10.10 9.66 22.84
N LYS A 203 -9.79 9.74 21.56
CA LYS A 203 -9.88 10.96 20.76
C LYS A 203 -10.40 10.66 19.36
N PRO A 204 -10.95 11.66 18.66
CA PRO A 204 -11.38 11.45 17.29
C PRO A 204 -10.18 11.08 16.40
N PHE A 205 -10.39 10.17 15.46
CA PHE A 205 -9.37 9.81 14.49
C PHE A 205 -9.93 9.72 13.07
N PHE A 206 -9.07 9.93 12.11
CA PHE A 206 -9.28 9.66 10.70
C PHE A 206 -8.24 8.66 10.21
N MET A 207 -8.67 7.54 9.68
CA MET A 207 -7.78 6.51 9.16
C MET A 207 -8.13 6.21 7.70
N TYR A 208 -7.16 6.45 6.81
CA TYR A 208 -7.21 5.99 5.44
C TYR A 208 -6.69 4.55 5.39
N PHE A 209 -7.61 3.59 5.56
CA PHE A 209 -7.33 2.15 5.51
C PHE A 209 -7.47 1.65 4.08
N ALA A 210 -6.35 1.42 3.42
CA ALA A 210 -6.26 1.11 2.00
C ALA A 210 -5.66 -0.29 1.80
N THR A 211 -6.50 -1.31 1.71
CA THR A 211 -6.03 -2.68 1.50
C THR A 211 -5.32 -2.85 0.16
N ASN A 212 -4.41 -3.83 0.07
CA ASN A 212 -3.85 -4.27 -1.20
C ASN A 212 -4.83 -5.18 -1.96
N ASP A 213 -5.57 -6.01 -1.23
CA ASP A 213 -6.55 -6.90 -1.83
C ASP A 213 -7.68 -6.12 -2.54
N VAL A 214 -8.10 -6.55 -3.69
CA VAL A 214 -7.79 -7.83 -4.35
C VAL A 214 -6.83 -7.64 -5.55
N HIS A 215 -5.88 -6.73 -5.45
CA HIS A 215 -4.91 -6.45 -6.50
C HIS A 215 -3.94 -7.64 -6.72
N VAL A 216 -3.36 -7.73 -7.89
CA VAL A 216 -2.29 -8.70 -8.18
C VAL A 216 -0.98 -8.29 -7.46
N PRO A 217 -0.09 -9.26 -7.15
CA PRO A 217 -0.30 -10.70 -7.20
C PRO A 217 -1.33 -11.11 -6.14
N ARG A 218 -2.22 -12.03 -6.50
CA ARG A 218 -3.16 -12.59 -5.53
C ARG A 218 -2.50 -13.78 -4.87
N PHE A 219 -1.93 -13.54 -3.71
CA PHE A 219 -1.26 -14.58 -2.91
C PHE A 219 -1.67 -14.42 -1.44
N PRO A 220 -2.95 -14.73 -1.14
CA PRO A 220 -3.48 -14.57 0.21
C PRO A 220 -2.84 -15.57 1.18
N HIS A 221 -2.99 -15.31 2.47
CA HIS A 221 -2.51 -16.16 3.54
C HIS A 221 -3.08 -17.59 3.40
N ASP A 222 -2.31 -18.59 3.82
CA ASP A 222 -2.63 -20.02 3.69
C ASP A 222 -4.00 -20.40 4.25
N ARG A 223 -4.47 -19.69 5.30
CA ARG A 223 -5.80 -19.92 5.86
C ARG A 223 -6.96 -19.65 4.88
N PHE A 224 -6.72 -18.89 3.81
CA PHE A 224 -7.70 -18.59 2.77
C PHE A 224 -7.46 -19.36 1.47
N ARG A 225 -6.20 -19.68 1.14
CA ARG A 225 -5.84 -20.27 -0.14
C ARG A 225 -6.48 -21.63 -0.40
N GLY A 226 -6.99 -21.79 -1.64
CA GLY A 226 -7.55 -23.04 -2.13
C GLY A 226 -8.91 -23.42 -1.54
N LYS A 227 -9.58 -22.50 -0.87
CA LYS A 227 -10.87 -22.77 -0.21
C LYS A 227 -12.07 -22.25 -0.98
N ASN A 228 -11.90 -21.20 -1.76
CA ASN A 228 -12.99 -20.59 -2.52
C ASN A 228 -13.16 -21.25 -3.90
N PRO A 229 -14.39 -21.61 -4.33
CA PRO A 229 -14.63 -22.20 -5.64
C PRO A 229 -14.29 -21.26 -6.82
N MET A 230 -14.18 -19.95 -6.58
CA MET A 230 -13.72 -18.98 -7.59
C MET A 230 -12.19 -18.93 -7.72
N GLY A 231 -11.47 -19.84 -7.06
CA GLY A 231 -10.01 -19.89 -7.07
C GLY A 231 -9.37 -18.72 -6.30
N VAL A 232 -8.11 -18.44 -6.60
CA VAL A 232 -7.29 -17.47 -5.86
C VAL A 232 -7.88 -16.04 -5.81
N ARG A 233 -8.71 -15.66 -6.79
CA ARG A 233 -9.44 -14.39 -6.75
C ARG A 233 -10.48 -14.39 -5.63
N GLY A 234 -11.24 -15.48 -5.50
CA GLY A 234 -12.20 -15.66 -4.41
C GLY A 234 -11.51 -15.70 -3.04
N ASP A 235 -10.39 -16.43 -2.95
CA ASP A 235 -9.58 -16.48 -1.73
C ASP A 235 -9.12 -15.08 -1.29
N ALA A 236 -8.68 -14.23 -2.25
CA ALA A 236 -8.28 -12.86 -1.97
C ALA A 236 -9.45 -11.95 -1.57
N ILE A 237 -10.65 -12.18 -2.10
CA ILE A 237 -11.86 -11.48 -1.69
C ILE A 237 -12.23 -11.85 -0.25
N GLU A 238 -12.13 -13.12 0.13
CA GLU A 238 -12.35 -13.57 1.51
C GLU A 238 -11.34 -12.94 2.47
N GLN A 239 -10.07 -12.84 2.07
CA GLN A 239 -9.05 -12.14 2.86
C GLN A 239 -9.36 -10.65 3.02
N PHE A 240 -9.84 -10.00 1.98
CA PHE A 240 -10.28 -8.60 2.04
C PHE A 240 -11.44 -8.43 3.02
N ASP A 241 -12.47 -9.27 2.91
CA ASP A 241 -13.61 -9.25 3.83
C ASP A 241 -13.19 -9.50 5.29
N TRP A 242 -12.28 -10.45 5.51
CA TRP A 242 -11.67 -10.70 6.81
C TRP A 242 -10.95 -9.44 7.34
N SER A 243 -10.18 -8.74 6.51
CA SER A 243 -9.46 -7.53 6.92
C SER A 243 -10.39 -6.45 7.43
N VAL A 244 -11.49 -6.19 6.71
CA VAL A 244 -12.53 -5.25 7.13
C VAL A 244 -13.22 -5.75 8.40
N GLY A 245 -13.52 -7.04 8.47
CA GLY A 245 -14.14 -7.66 9.62
C GLY A 245 -13.32 -7.51 10.91
N GLN A 246 -11.97 -7.58 10.82
CA GLN A 246 -11.10 -7.39 12.00
C GLN A 246 -11.17 -5.95 12.53
N LEU A 247 -11.22 -4.95 11.65
CA LEU A 247 -11.38 -3.56 12.06
C LEU A 247 -12.76 -3.32 12.70
N MET A 248 -13.83 -3.82 12.07
CA MET A 248 -15.17 -3.70 12.61
C MET A 248 -15.28 -4.34 14.00
N LYS A 249 -14.71 -5.54 14.16
CA LYS A 249 -14.65 -6.23 15.46
C LYS A 249 -13.90 -5.40 16.51
N THR A 250 -12.77 -4.83 16.13
CA THR A 250 -11.98 -3.97 17.04
C THR A 250 -12.76 -2.74 17.49
N LEU A 251 -13.46 -2.08 16.56
CA LEU A 251 -14.31 -0.94 16.89
C LEU A 251 -15.44 -1.33 17.86
N ASP A 252 -16.03 -2.50 17.67
CA ASP A 252 -17.09 -3.01 18.53
C ASP A 252 -16.56 -3.34 19.93
N GLU A 253 -15.46 -4.06 20.02
CA GLU A 253 -14.78 -4.40 21.28
C GLU A 253 -14.31 -3.17 22.08
N MET A 254 -14.00 -2.06 21.37
CA MET A 254 -13.61 -0.78 21.96
C MET A 254 -14.79 0.14 22.28
N GLY A 255 -16.04 -0.25 21.94
CA GLY A 255 -17.22 0.58 22.12
C GLY A 255 -17.28 1.80 21.18
N LEU A 256 -16.64 1.72 20.03
CA LEU A 256 -16.51 2.85 19.08
C LEU A 256 -17.48 2.76 17.90
N THR A 257 -18.20 1.64 17.73
CA THR A 257 -19.03 1.36 16.55
C THR A 257 -20.10 2.40 16.29
N GLU A 258 -20.76 2.92 17.34
CA GLU A 258 -21.87 3.89 17.19
C GLU A 258 -21.41 5.26 16.69
N ASN A 259 -20.10 5.54 16.74
CA ASN A 259 -19.55 6.86 16.47
C ASN A 259 -18.40 6.85 15.43
N THR A 260 -18.22 5.71 14.66
CA THR A 260 -17.16 5.54 13.67
C THR A 260 -17.71 5.17 12.29
#